data_700ab5c70eee272396ee3d7206a47b7a
#
_entry.id   700ab5c70eee272396ee3d7206a47b7a
#
_cell.length_a   1.000
_cell.length_b   1.000
_cell.length_c   1.000
_cell.angle_alpha   90.00
_cell.angle_beta   90.00
_cell.angle_gamma   90.00
#
_symmetry.space_group_name_H-M   'P 1'
#
loop_
_entity.id
_entity.type
_entity.pdbx_description
1 polymer ?
#
loop_
_entity_poly.entity_id
_entity_poly.type
_entity_poly.pdbx_seq_one_letter_code
_entity_poly.pdbx_strand_id
1 'polypeptide(L)'
;GLGDTDLGKGVHIDKLVQVAHDVTVGANTAIAGCAAIGAYARIGSHCIIGGAACVAAEVHLADDIVITGMSTVNKSLSKAGVYSSGTMVSEHQRWRRNVARFCRLDDYMMRLTRLEKECSKAHE
;
A
#
# COMPACT_ATOMS: atom_id res chain seq x y z
N GLY A 1 -9.37 9.26 26.41
CA GLY A 1 -8.07 9.90 26.63
C GLY A 1 -7.69 10.74 25.42
N LEU A 2 -6.58 11.43 25.55
CA LEU A 2 -6.03 12.14 24.40
C LEU A 2 -5.73 11.13 23.27
N GLY A 3 -6.27 11.38 22.11
CA GLY A 3 -6.00 10.54 20.99
C GLY A 3 -6.81 9.27 20.96
N ASP A 4 -8.10 9.38 21.03
CA ASP A 4 -8.99 8.23 20.95
C ASP A 4 -8.99 7.63 19.54
N THR A 5 -8.89 6.32 19.49
CA THR A 5 -9.09 5.56 18.26
C THR A 5 -10.57 5.25 18.12
N ASP A 6 -11.13 5.54 16.95
CA ASP A 6 -12.54 5.34 16.66
C ASP A 6 -12.71 4.18 15.68
N LEU A 7 -13.34 3.13 16.15
CA LEU A 7 -13.61 1.93 15.37
C LEU A 7 -15.10 1.88 15.01
N GLY A 8 -15.40 1.86 13.73
CA GLY A 8 -16.77 1.76 13.25
C GLY A 8 -17.42 0.43 13.58
N LYS A 9 -18.73 0.33 13.32
CA LYS A 9 -19.50 -0.88 13.57
C LYS A 9 -19.01 -2.01 12.66
N GLY A 10 -18.86 -3.22 13.22
CA GLY A 10 -18.48 -4.39 12.46
C GLY A 10 -16.99 -4.46 12.11
N VAL A 11 -16.16 -3.61 12.69
CA VAL A 11 -14.71 -3.68 12.49
C VAL A 11 -14.17 -4.95 13.13
N HIS A 12 -13.32 -5.65 12.39
CA HIS A 12 -12.70 -6.89 12.82
C HIS A 12 -11.19 -6.72 12.86
N ILE A 13 -10.61 -6.83 14.04
CA ILE A 13 -9.17 -6.70 14.24
C ILE A 13 -8.62 -8.01 14.78
N ASP A 14 -7.70 -8.61 14.05
CA ASP A 14 -7.08 -9.87 14.42
C ASP A 14 -5.97 -9.67 15.46
N LYS A 15 -5.28 -10.74 15.79
CA LYS A 15 -4.27 -10.76 16.87
C LYS A 15 -3.02 -9.95 16.48
N LEU A 16 -2.40 -9.36 17.50
CA LEU A 16 -1.12 -8.64 17.37
C LEU A 16 -1.16 -7.45 16.42
N VAL A 17 -2.33 -6.86 16.17
CA VAL A 17 -2.45 -5.66 15.40
C VAL A 17 -2.09 -4.45 16.25
N GLN A 18 -1.25 -3.57 15.74
CA GLN A 18 -0.89 -2.32 16.37
C GLN A 18 -1.71 -1.20 15.77
N VAL A 19 -2.56 -0.58 16.57
CA VAL A 19 -3.34 0.58 16.15
C VAL A 19 -2.90 1.76 17.01
N ALA A 20 -2.30 2.76 16.38
CA ALA A 20 -1.82 3.93 17.09
C ALA A 20 -2.99 4.84 17.52
N HIS A 21 -2.66 5.95 18.18
CA HIS A 21 -3.67 6.88 18.64
C HIS A 21 -4.32 7.68 17.51
N ASP A 22 -5.54 8.14 17.72
CA ASP A 22 -6.29 8.98 16.79
C ASP A 22 -6.52 8.35 15.40
N VAL A 23 -6.64 7.02 15.37
CA VAL A 23 -6.97 6.30 14.14
C VAL A 23 -8.48 6.18 14.01
N THR A 24 -9.00 6.38 12.82
CA THR A 24 -10.41 6.16 12.50
C THR A 24 -10.51 5.01 11.52
N VAL A 25 -11.35 4.02 11.83
CA VAL A 25 -11.60 2.88 10.97
C VAL A 25 -13.09 2.81 10.68
N GLY A 26 -13.46 2.84 9.40
CA GLY A 26 -14.83 2.78 8.96
C GLY A 26 -15.47 1.41 9.19
N ALA A 27 -16.79 1.35 9.07
CA ALA A 27 -17.57 0.16 9.36
C ALA A 27 -17.17 -1.04 8.49
N ASN A 28 -17.23 -2.23 9.07
CA ASN A 28 -17.01 -3.51 8.38
C ASN A 28 -15.61 -3.65 7.74
N THR A 29 -14.62 -2.92 8.23
CA THR A 29 -13.23 -3.07 7.80
C THR A 29 -12.58 -4.17 8.62
N ALA A 30 -11.81 -5.03 7.96
CA ALA A 30 -11.06 -6.11 8.60
C ALA A 30 -9.56 -5.81 8.55
N ILE A 31 -8.88 -5.98 9.69
CA ILE A 31 -7.44 -5.78 9.81
C ILE A 31 -6.84 -7.12 10.27
N ALA A 32 -6.04 -7.72 9.39
CA ALA A 32 -5.46 -9.02 9.63
C ALA A 32 -4.26 -8.95 10.59
N GLY A 33 -3.85 -10.10 11.08
CA GLY A 33 -2.84 -10.20 12.14
C GLY A 33 -1.52 -9.54 11.84
N CYS A 34 -0.89 -8.98 12.85
CA CYS A 34 0.41 -8.31 12.80
C CYS A 34 0.45 -7.04 11.94
N ALA A 35 -0.68 -6.55 11.46
CA ALA A 35 -0.72 -5.29 10.74
C ALA A 35 -0.48 -4.12 11.70
N ALA A 36 -0.03 -2.99 11.18
CA ALA A 36 0.23 -1.78 11.95
C ALA A 36 -0.41 -0.58 11.29
N ILE A 37 -1.13 0.21 12.07
CA ILE A 37 -1.80 1.42 11.60
C ILE A 37 -1.21 2.61 12.33
N GLY A 38 -0.61 3.53 11.59
CA GLY A 38 0.03 4.72 12.15
C GLY A 38 -0.95 5.75 12.69
N ALA A 39 -0.46 6.64 13.54
CA ALA A 39 -1.28 7.65 14.18
C ALA A 39 -1.95 8.57 13.16
N TYR A 40 -3.16 8.99 13.47
CA TYR A 40 -3.97 9.88 12.63
C TYR A 40 -4.36 9.30 11.28
N ALA A 41 -4.13 7.99 11.05
CA ALA A 41 -4.59 7.35 9.83
C ALA A 41 -6.12 7.25 9.82
N ARG A 42 -6.71 7.33 8.65
CA ARG A 42 -8.15 7.16 8.45
C ARG A 42 -8.37 6.05 7.42
N ILE A 43 -9.02 5.00 7.85
CA ILE A 43 -9.34 3.87 6.99
C ILE A 43 -10.84 3.89 6.75
N GLY A 44 -11.26 3.82 5.49
CA GLY A 44 -12.66 3.83 5.12
C GLY A 44 -13.39 2.55 5.54
N SER A 45 -14.61 2.42 5.05
CA SER A 45 -15.48 1.28 5.31
C SER A 45 -15.24 0.16 4.32
N HIS A 46 -15.51 -1.07 4.72
CA HIS A 46 -15.38 -2.25 3.87
C HIS A 46 -13.98 -2.45 3.30
N CYS A 47 -12.97 -2.02 4.03
CA CYS A 47 -11.57 -2.23 3.65
C CYS A 47 -11.06 -3.56 4.21
N ILE A 48 -10.02 -4.08 3.60
CA ILE A 48 -9.29 -5.25 4.08
C ILE A 48 -7.82 -4.88 4.15
N ILE A 49 -7.25 -4.91 5.34
CA ILE A 49 -5.81 -4.68 5.54
C ILE A 49 -5.16 -6.03 5.77
N GLY A 50 -4.32 -6.45 4.84
CA GLY A 50 -3.68 -7.76 4.87
C GLY A 50 -2.72 -7.95 6.03
N GLY A 51 -2.38 -9.21 6.31
CA GLY A 51 -1.48 -9.56 7.41
C GLY A 51 -0.11 -8.90 7.29
N ALA A 52 0.40 -8.39 8.39
CA ALA A 52 1.69 -7.71 8.47
C ALA A 52 1.82 -6.49 7.55
N ALA A 53 0.71 -5.96 7.03
CA ALA A 53 0.72 -4.72 6.28
C ALA A 53 0.91 -3.52 7.22
N CYS A 54 1.44 -2.45 6.69
CA CYS A 54 1.67 -1.23 7.47
C CYS A 54 1.03 -0.04 6.75
N VAL A 55 0.18 0.68 7.47
CA VAL A 55 -0.39 1.94 7.00
C VAL A 55 0.31 3.06 7.76
N ALA A 56 0.99 3.94 7.05
CA ALA A 56 1.76 5.01 7.67
C ALA A 56 0.85 6.04 8.35
N ALA A 57 1.44 6.81 9.25
CA ALA A 57 0.72 7.87 9.94
C ALA A 57 0.09 8.86 8.95
N GLU A 58 -1.07 9.35 9.29
CA GLU A 58 -1.82 10.38 8.55
C GLU A 58 -2.29 9.96 7.15
N VAL A 59 -2.15 8.68 6.80
CA VAL A 59 -2.65 8.15 5.52
C VAL A 59 -4.17 8.00 5.58
N HIS A 60 -4.83 8.41 4.51
CA HIS A 60 -6.29 8.26 4.36
C HIS A 60 -6.59 7.23 3.26
N LEU A 61 -7.31 6.19 3.61
CA LEU A 61 -7.79 5.19 2.66
C LEU A 61 -9.29 5.36 2.44
N ALA A 62 -9.70 5.46 1.20
CA ALA A 62 -11.11 5.50 0.83
C ALA A 62 -11.80 4.16 1.18
N ASP A 63 -13.10 4.09 0.96
CA ASP A 63 -13.84 2.85 1.15
C ASP A 63 -13.46 1.80 0.11
N ASP A 64 -13.71 0.55 0.43
CA ASP A 64 -13.57 -0.59 -0.49
C ASP A 64 -12.12 -0.76 -1.00
N ILE A 65 -11.15 -0.55 -0.14
CA ILE A 65 -9.74 -0.75 -0.47
C ILE A 65 -9.25 -2.04 0.16
N VAL A 66 -8.54 -2.84 -0.62
CA VAL A 66 -7.83 -4.03 -0.16
C VAL A 66 -6.33 -3.76 -0.23
N ILE A 67 -5.67 -3.85 0.91
CA ILE A 67 -4.20 -3.80 0.99
C ILE A 67 -3.71 -5.24 1.18
N THR A 68 -2.91 -5.73 0.25
CA THR A 68 -2.40 -7.10 0.32
C THR A 68 -1.39 -7.27 1.45
N GLY A 69 -1.20 -8.51 1.88
CA GLY A 69 -0.29 -8.81 3.00
C GLY A 69 1.11 -8.29 2.79
N MET A 70 1.76 -7.86 3.87
CA MET A 70 3.13 -7.36 3.92
C MET A 70 3.38 -6.11 3.08
N SER A 71 2.33 -5.42 2.67
CA SER A 71 2.46 -4.17 1.91
C SER A 71 2.62 -2.98 2.86
N THR A 72 3.31 -1.97 2.40
CA THR A 72 3.44 -0.69 3.11
C THR A 72 2.75 0.40 2.34
N VAL A 73 1.81 1.07 2.99
CA VAL A 73 1.07 2.18 2.39
C VAL A 73 1.58 3.48 3.01
N ASN A 74 2.27 4.27 2.20
CA ASN A 74 2.89 5.53 2.65
C ASN A 74 2.27 6.76 2.01
N LYS A 75 1.18 6.60 1.30
CA LYS A 75 0.43 7.71 0.70
C LYS A 75 -1.06 7.40 0.76
N SER A 76 -1.88 8.44 0.77
CA SER A 76 -3.33 8.28 0.78
C SER A 76 -3.83 7.72 -0.55
N LEU A 77 -4.85 6.88 -0.47
CA LEU A 77 -5.48 6.22 -1.61
C LEU A 77 -6.94 6.61 -1.66
N SER A 78 -7.33 7.30 -2.72
CA SER A 78 -8.68 7.88 -2.84
C SER A 78 -9.64 7.04 -3.70
N LYS A 79 -9.16 5.97 -4.29
CA LYS A 79 -9.94 5.15 -5.21
C LYS A 79 -10.01 3.72 -4.71
N ALA A 80 -11.21 3.14 -4.69
CA ALA A 80 -11.42 1.73 -4.36
C ALA A 80 -10.59 0.82 -5.27
N GLY A 81 -10.08 -0.25 -4.73
CA GLY A 81 -9.28 -1.21 -5.49
C GLY A 81 -8.37 -2.04 -4.60
N VAL A 82 -7.56 -2.86 -5.24
CA VAL A 82 -6.58 -3.71 -4.58
C VAL A 82 -5.20 -3.10 -4.81
N TYR A 83 -4.48 -2.89 -3.72
CA TYR A 83 -3.16 -2.25 -3.75
C TYR A 83 -2.12 -3.14 -3.11
N SER A 84 -0.95 -3.18 -3.70
CA SER A 84 0.16 -3.99 -3.23
C SER A 84 1.45 -3.19 -3.25
N SER A 85 2.39 -3.56 -2.41
CA SER A 85 3.74 -3.02 -2.43
C SER A 85 4.72 -4.10 -2.00
N GLY A 86 5.98 -3.74 -1.99
CA GLY A 86 7.04 -4.64 -1.61
C GLY A 86 7.86 -5.07 -2.83
N THR A 87 9.16 -5.04 -2.66
CA THR A 87 10.11 -5.54 -3.66
C THR A 87 10.84 -6.74 -3.07
N MET A 88 11.40 -7.57 -3.94
CA MET A 88 12.21 -8.69 -3.49
C MET A 88 13.42 -8.20 -2.72
N VAL A 89 13.83 -8.95 -1.70
CA VAL A 89 14.98 -8.61 -0.88
C VAL A 89 16.27 -8.67 -1.71
N SER A 90 17.14 -7.70 -1.50
CA SER A 90 18.47 -7.69 -2.08
C SER A 90 19.41 -6.86 -1.21
N GLU A 91 20.68 -6.86 -1.52
CA GLU A 91 21.65 -6.03 -0.80
C GLU A 91 21.24 -4.55 -0.90
N HIS A 92 21.41 -3.77 0.16
CA HIS A 92 20.81 -2.45 0.31
C HIS A 92 21.11 -1.47 -0.83
N GLN A 93 22.36 -1.37 -1.27
CA GLN A 93 22.73 -0.43 -2.34
C GLN A 93 22.07 -0.82 -3.67
N ARG A 94 22.03 -2.11 -3.95
CA ARG A 94 21.35 -2.64 -5.13
C ARG A 94 19.84 -2.41 -5.02
N TRP A 95 19.27 -2.66 -3.85
CA TRP A 95 17.85 -2.44 -3.58
C TRP A 95 17.47 -0.97 -3.83
N ARG A 96 18.24 -0.02 -3.32
CA ARG A 96 17.99 1.42 -3.54
C ARG A 96 17.94 1.77 -5.02
N ARG A 97 18.91 1.29 -5.79
CA ARG A 97 18.92 1.52 -7.24
C ARG A 97 17.70 0.93 -7.92
N ASN A 98 17.35 -0.31 -7.55
CA ASN A 98 16.23 -1.02 -8.15
C ASN A 98 14.90 -0.35 -7.82
N VAL A 99 14.71 0.12 -6.59
CA VAL A 99 13.47 0.83 -6.21
C VAL A 99 13.32 2.11 -7.03
N ALA A 100 14.37 2.88 -7.19
CA ALA A 100 14.34 4.08 -8.01
C ALA A 100 13.98 3.77 -9.47
N ARG A 101 14.55 2.70 -10.02
CA ARG A 101 14.26 2.25 -11.38
C ARG A 101 12.84 1.68 -11.50
N PHE A 102 12.40 0.94 -10.50
CA PHE A 102 11.06 0.38 -10.48
C PHE A 102 9.99 1.47 -10.62
N CYS A 103 10.15 2.58 -9.94
CA CYS A 103 9.22 3.71 -10.05
C CYS A 103 9.13 4.28 -11.46
N ARG A 104 10.11 4.00 -12.33
CA ARG A 104 10.15 4.45 -13.72
C ARG A 104 10.13 3.29 -14.72
N LEU A 105 9.81 2.09 -14.24
CA LEU A 105 9.88 0.89 -15.06
C LEU A 105 9.03 0.99 -16.32
N ASP A 106 7.82 1.50 -16.21
CA ASP A 106 6.92 1.64 -17.35
C ASP A 106 7.52 2.55 -18.43
N ASP A 107 8.11 3.66 -18.03
CA ASP A 107 8.79 4.57 -18.97
C ASP A 107 9.92 3.87 -19.70
N TYR A 108 10.73 3.09 -18.99
CA TYR A 108 11.83 2.33 -19.60
C TYR A 108 11.30 1.28 -20.57
N MET A 109 10.22 0.59 -20.21
CA MET A 109 9.61 -0.42 -21.08
C MET A 109 9.05 0.22 -22.36
N MET A 110 8.41 1.36 -22.25
CA MET A 110 7.90 2.08 -23.42
C MET A 110 9.04 2.53 -24.35
N ARG A 111 10.14 3.01 -23.78
CA ARG A 111 11.32 3.38 -24.56
C ARG A 111 11.94 2.18 -25.25
N LEU A 112 12.03 1.05 -24.57
CA LEU A 112 12.56 -0.19 -25.15
C LEU A 112 11.69 -0.68 -26.30
N THR A 113 10.38 -0.67 -26.13
CA THR A 113 9.43 -1.05 -27.19
C THR A 113 9.60 -0.17 -28.41
N ARG A 114 9.76 1.13 -28.22
CA ARG A 114 9.99 2.09 -29.31
C ARG A 114 11.29 1.77 -30.06
N LEU A 115 12.37 1.52 -29.33
CA LEU A 115 13.66 1.17 -29.91
C LEU A 115 13.60 -0.13 -30.72
N GLU A 116 12.88 -1.14 -30.20
CA GLU A 116 12.67 -2.41 -30.93
C GLU A 116 11.96 -2.16 -32.26
N LYS A 117 10.92 -1.32 -32.28
CA LYS A 117 10.19 -0.98 -33.50
C LYS A 117 11.10 -0.26 -34.52
N GLU A 118 11.92 0.69 -34.04
CA GLU A 118 12.86 1.39 -34.90
C GLU A 118 13.91 0.46 -35.50
N CYS A 119 14.45 -0.46 -34.70
CA CYS A 119 15.39 -1.47 -35.20
C CYS A 119 14.74 -2.39 -36.21
N SER A 120 13.52 -2.82 -35.99
CA SER A 120 12.78 -3.67 -36.91
C SER A 120 12.54 -2.98 -38.25
N LYS A 121 12.19 -1.68 -38.22
CA LYS A 121 12.02 -0.88 -39.45
C LYS A 121 13.33 -0.69 -40.20
N ALA A 122 14.44 -0.54 -39.50
CA ALA A 122 15.75 -0.35 -40.12
C ALA A 122 16.22 -1.59 -40.91
N HIS A 123 15.66 -2.77 -40.61
CA HIS A 123 16.00 -4.03 -41.29
C HIS A 123 15.00 -4.41 -42.39
N GLU A 124 14.00 -3.63 -42.62
CA GLU A 124 13.05 -3.82 -43.73
C GLU A 124 13.63 -3.21 -45.06
#